data_78667c753f80b8780c89e67b486725f0
#
_entry.id   78667c753f80b8780c89e67b486725f0
#
_cell.length_a   1.000
_cell.length_b   1.000
_cell.length_c   1.000
_cell.angle_alpha   90.00
_cell.angle_beta   90.00
_cell.angle_gamma   90.00
#
_symmetry.space_group_name_H-M   'P 1'
#
loop_
_entity.id
_entity.type
_entity.pdbx_description
1 polymer ?
#
loop_
_entity_poly.entity_id
_entity_poly.type
_entity_poly.pdbx_seq_one_letter_code
_entity_poly.pdbx_strand_id
1 'polypeptide(L)'
;MQLSHRPVTHADIPALCCFPQGPDELFYMFPKATYPLTPEQLSDAIAQRSGSTVIEADGVLVGFANFYQAEHGGVCALGNVVVAPAARGKGVARYLVQSMLALAREQFAARELWVSCFNHNTAGLLLYPQLGFVPFAIEQRRAPDGSRVALVQMKQMCNA
;
A
#
# COMPACT_ATOMS: atom_id res chain seq x y z
N MET A 1 7.98 18.48 -9.75
CA MET A 1 7.62 17.05 -9.92
C MET A 1 6.12 16.94 -10.04
N GLN A 2 5.66 16.44 -11.17
CA GLN A 2 4.23 16.26 -11.39
C GLN A 2 3.85 14.81 -11.18
N LEU A 3 2.96 14.56 -10.22
CA LEU A 3 2.48 13.23 -9.91
C LEU A 3 1.20 12.91 -10.67
N SER A 4 1.09 11.68 -11.14
CA SER A 4 -0.11 11.15 -11.77
C SER A 4 -0.30 9.69 -11.37
N HIS A 5 -1.48 9.14 -11.62
CA HIS A 5 -1.78 7.75 -11.31
C HIS A 5 -2.54 7.10 -12.46
N ARG A 6 -2.39 5.80 -12.57
CA ARG A 6 -3.10 4.97 -13.54
C ARG A 6 -3.15 3.52 -13.08
N PRO A 7 -4.00 2.68 -13.69
CA PRO A 7 -3.97 1.25 -13.40
C PRO A 7 -2.61 0.65 -13.74
N VAL A 8 -2.21 -0.37 -12.97
CA VAL A 8 -1.00 -1.13 -13.23
C VAL A 8 -1.12 -1.88 -14.57
N THR A 9 -0.01 -2.03 -15.26
CA THR A 9 0.09 -2.91 -16.42
C THR A 9 1.14 -3.98 -16.16
N HIS A 10 1.10 -5.06 -16.94
CA HIS A 10 2.06 -6.14 -16.80
C HIS A 10 3.51 -5.66 -16.94
N ALA A 11 3.73 -4.67 -17.79
CA ALA A 11 5.06 -4.10 -18.03
C ALA A 11 5.65 -3.37 -16.81
N ASP A 12 4.80 -2.96 -15.85
CA ASP A 12 5.25 -2.26 -14.65
C ASP A 12 5.84 -3.21 -13.60
N ILE A 13 5.48 -4.48 -13.64
CA ILE A 13 5.78 -5.44 -12.56
C ILE A 13 7.27 -5.58 -12.26
N PRO A 14 8.17 -5.73 -13.26
CA PRO A 14 9.58 -5.87 -12.96
C PRO A 14 10.16 -4.70 -12.16
N ALA A 15 9.81 -3.47 -12.51
CA ALA A 15 10.29 -2.29 -11.79
C ALA A 15 9.75 -2.24 -10.35
N LEU A 16 8.47 -2.56 -10.17
CA LEU A 16 7.85 -2.58 -8.85
C LEU A 16 8.54 -3.57 -7.90
N CYS A 17 8.97 -4.72 -8.43
CA CYS A 17 9.67 -5.73 -7.64
C CYS A 17 11.01 -5.25 -7.08
N CYS A 18 11.57 -4.18 -7.64
CA CYS A 18 12.84 -3.61 -7.22
C CYS A 18 12.68 -2.53 -6.14
N PHE A 19 11.45 -2.13 -5.81
CA PHE A 19 11.24 -1.03 -4.85
C PHE A 19 11.52 -1.41 -3.41
N PRO A 20 11.12 -2.59 -2.89
CA PRO A 20 11.50 -2.98 -1.53
C PRO A 20 13.02 -3.21 -1.45
N GLN A 21 13.66 -2.57 -0.47
CA GLN A 21 15.12 -2.59 -0.31
C GLN A 21 15.52 -3.53 0.82
N GLY A 22 15.06 -4.77 0.75
CA GLY A 22 15.42 -5.78 1.73
C GLY A 22 14.20 -6.48 2.32
N PRO A 23 14.43 -7.50 3.16
CA PRO A 23 13.35 -8.31 3.71
C PRO A 23 12.36 -7.52 4.57
N ASP A 24 12.84 -6.53 5.34
CA ASP A 24 11.95 -5.75 6.20
C ASP A 24 10.99 -4.89 5.38
N GLU A 25 11.49 -4.22 4.35
CA GLU A 25 10.63 -3.39 3.50
C GLU A 25 9.64 -4.23 2.73
N LEU A 26 10.04 -5.41 2.26
CA LEU A 26 9.10 -6.33 1.63
C LEU A 26 8.03 -6.79 2.62
N PHE A 27 8.41 -7.07 3.86
CA PHE A 27 7.46 -7.46 4.89
C PHE A 27 6.41 -6.37 5.13
N TYR A 28 6.82 -5.10 5.14
CA TYR A 28 5.87 -3.99 5.29
C TYR A 28 4.89 -3.91 4.12
N MET A 29 5.39 -4.10 2.91
CA MET A 29 4.62 -4.00 1.67
C MET A 29 3.73 -5.23 1.45
N PHE A 30 4.28 -6.42 1.68
CA PHE A 30 3.67 -7.67 1.26
C PHE A 30 4.10 -8.79 2.23
N PRO A 31 3.43 -8.88 3.41
CA PRO A 31 3.88 -9.80 4.48
C PRO A 31 3.94 -11.27 4.07
N LYS A 32 3.09 -11.69 3.12
CA LYS A 32 3.04 -13.10 2.70
C LYS A 32 4.10 -13.47 1.66
N ALA A 33 4.78 -12.47 1.10
CA ALA A 33 5.81 -12.72 0.09
C ALA A 33 7.11 -13.17 0.72
N THR A 34 7.94 -13.83 -0.07
CA THR A 34 9.30 -14.24 0.30
C THR A 34 10.28 -13.34 -0.43
N TYR A 35 11.25 -12.79 0.30
CA TYR A 35 12.28 -11.95 -0.28
C TYR A 35 13.30 -12.80 -1.08
N PRO A 36 13.72 -12.38 -2.29
CA PRO A 36 13.32 -11.15 -2.96
C PRO A 36 11.94 -11.25 -3.62
N LEU A 37 11.28 -10.11 -3.78
CA LEU A 37 10.00 -10.06 -4.45
C LEU A 37 10.17 -10.41 -5.93
N THR A 38 9.43 -11.41 -6.39
CA THR A 38 9.48 -11.85 -7.79
C THR A 38 8.26 -11.38 -8.57
N PRO A 39 8.38 -11.25 -9.90
CA PRO A 39 7.23 -10.91 -10.74
C PRO A 39 6.03 -11.84 -10.53
N GLU A 40 6.27 -13.14 -10.32
CA GLU A 40 5.21 -14.11 -10.10
C GLU A 40 4.43 -13.81 -8.82
N GLN A 41 5.13 -13.50 -7.73
CA GLN A 41 4.48 -13.17 -6.46
C GLN A 41 3.61 -11.93 -6.60
N LEU A 42 4.12 -10.88 -7.23
CA LEU A 42 3.38 -9.63 -7.39
C LEU A 42 2.22 -9.80 -8.38
N SER A 43 2.44 -10.51 -9.48
CA SER A 43 1.41 -10.79 -10.47
C SER A 43 0.24 -11.56 -9.84
N ASP A 44 0.53 -12.57 -9.02
CA ASP A 44 -0.50 -13.33 -8.32
C ASP A 44 -1.30 -12.45 -7.36
N ALA A 45 -0.63 -11.56 -6.63
CA ALA A 45 -1.31 -10.62 -5.74
C ALA A 45 -2.23 -9.67 -6.52
N ILE A 46 -1.75 -9.13 -7.64
CA ILE A 46 -2.54 -8.25 -8.49
C ILE A 46 -3.77 -8.97 -9.03
N ALA A 47 -3.62 -10.23 -9.44
CA ALA A 47 -4.73 -11.03 -9.97
C ALA A 47 -5.82 -11.27 -8.92
N GLN A 48 -5.46 -11.35 -7.63
CA GLN A 48 -6.39 -11.65 -6.54
C GLN A 48 -6.93 -10.40 -5.85
N ARG A 49 -6.38 -9.23 -6.15
CA ARG A 49 -6.72 -7.98 -5.49
C ARG A 49 -7.41 -7.01 -6.44
N SER A 50 -7.87 -5.89 -5.91
CA SER A 50 -8.61 -4.89 -6.67
C SER A 50 -7.87 -3.56 -6.69
N GLY A 51 -8.11 -2.76 -7.72
CA GLY A 51 -7.67 -1.38 -7.77
C GLY A 51 -6.15 -1.19 -7.81
N SER A 52 -5.41 -2.17 -8.33
CA SER A 52 -3.95 -2.04 -8.41
C SER A 52 -3.56 -0.83 -9.26
N THR A 53 -2.90 0.14 -8.61
CA THR A 53 -2.64 1.48 -9.14
C THR A 53 -1.16 1.80 -9.00
N VAL A 54 -0.59 2.39 -10.04
CA VAL A 54 0.78 2.92 -10.01
C VAL A 54 0.76 4.43 -10.00
N ILE A 55 1.80 5.01 -9.38
CA ILE A 55 2.06 6.44 -9.38
C ILE A 55 3.26 6.71 -10.25
N GLU A 56 3.15 7.75 -11.08
CA GLU A 56 4.26 8.23 -11.89
C GLU A 56 4.61 9.66 -11.49
N ALA A 57 5.90 9.96 -11.48
CA ALA A 57 6.42 11.31 -11.31
C ALA A 57 7.11 11.68 -12.61
N ASP A 58 6.54 12.66 -13.32
CA ASP A 58 7.05 13.09 -14.63
C ASP A 58 7.25 11.90 -15.59
N GLY A 59 6.30 10.97 -15.57
CA GLY A 59 6.31 9.79 -16.44
C GLY A 59 7.16 8.61 -15.93
N VAL A 60 7.79 8.74 -14.77
CA VAL A 60 8.62 7.67 -14.18
C VAL A 60 7.86 6.99 -13.05
N LEU A 61 7.85 5.66 -13.06
CA LEU A 61 7.16 4.86 -12.06
C LEU A 61 7.80 5.06 -10.67
N VAL A 62 7.00 5.49 -9.68
CA VAL A 62 7.50 5.81 -8.34
C VAL A 62 6.69 5.21 -7.19
N GLY A 63 5.52 4.65 -7.43
CA GLY A 63 4.70 4.11 -6.35
C GLY A 63 3.68 3.09 -6.81
N PHE A 64 3.14 2.32 -5.85
CA PHE A 64 2.16 1.27 -6.12
C PHE A 64 1.35 0.98 -4.86
N ALA A 65 0.08 0.67 -5.06
CA ALA A 65 -0.79 0.13 -4.01
C ALA A 65 -1.99 -0.57 -4.65
N ASN A 66 -2.70 -1.34 -3.84
CA ASN A 66 -3.96 -1.97 -4.24
C ASN A 66 -4.86 -2.16 -3.01
N PHE A 67 -6.02 -2.79 -3.21
CA PHE A 67 -6.90 -3.20 -2.12
C PHE A 67 -6.88 -4.73 -2.02
N TYR A 68 -6.55 -5.26 -0.84
CA TYR A 68 -6.68 -6.69 -0.59
C TYR A 68 -8.10 -7.08 -0.18
N GLN A 69 -8.92 -6.09 0.12
CA GLN A 69 -10.36 -6.24 0.36
C GLN A 69 -11.04 -5.03 -0.27
N ALA A 70 -12.09 -5.26 -1.03
CA ALA A 70 -12.86 -4.17 -1.65
C ALA A 70 -14.32 -4.58 -1.69
N GLU A 71 -15.08 -4.10 -0.71
CA GLU A 71 -16.52 -4.35 -0.61
C GLU A 71 -17.29 -3.14 -1.13
N HIS A 72 -18.12 -3.34 -2.12
CA HIS A 72 -18.96 -2.26 -2.63
C HIS A 72 -19.90 -1.77 -1.53
N GLY A 73 -19.83 -0.48 -1.22
CA GLY A 73 -20.63 0.12 -0.15
C GLY A 73 -20.12 -0.20 1.26
N GLY A 74 -18.98 -0.86 1.40
CA GLY A 74 -18.42 -1.30 2.67
C GLY A 74 -17.01 -0.81 2.89
N VAL A 75 -16.09 -1.74 3.18
CA VAL A 75 -14.70 -1.45 3.51
C VAL A 75 -13.80 -1.75 2.32
N CYS A 76 -12.89 -0.82 1.99
CA CYS A 76 -11.71 -1.10 1.19
C CYS A 76 -10.50 -1.14 2.11
N ALA A 77 -9.65 -2.16 1.97
CA ALA A 77 -8.45 -2.32 2.78
C ALA A 77 -7.21 -2.19 1.89
N LEU A 78 -6.41 -1.17 2.16
CA LEU A 78 -5.24 -0.81 1.39
C LEU A 78 -4.09 -1.78 1.66
N GLY A 79 -3.41 -2.21 0.62
CA GLY A 79 -2.27 -3.13 0.72
C GLY A 79 -1.22 -2.88 -0.35
N ASN A 80 -0.10 -3.56 -0.23
CA ASN A 80 1.04 -3.51 -1.15
C ASN A 80 1.58 -2.09 -1.38
N VAL A 81 1.45 -1.20 -0.39
CA VAL A 81 1.91 0.18 -0.48
C VAL A 81 3.43 0.21 -0.55
N VAL A 82 3.97 0.78 -1.61
CA VAL A 82 5.42 0.93 -1.78
C VAL A 82 5.74 2.16 -2.60
N VAL A 83 6.85 2.82 -2.26
CA VAL A 83 7.38 3.97 -2.98
C VAL A 83 8.81 3.65 -3.41
N ALA A 84 9.16 4.02 -4.63
CA ALA A 84 10.52 3.83 -5.14
C ALA A 84 11.53 4.53 -4.22
N PRO A 85 12.68 3.89 -3.92
CA PRO A 85 13.64 4.46 -2.96
C PRO A 85 14.06 5.89 -3.29
N ALA A 86 14.32 6.19 -4.55
CA ALA A 86 14.76 7.52 -4.98
C ALA A 86 13.66 8.59 -4.86
N ALA A 87 12.41 8.18 -4.70
CA ALA A 87 11.26 9.10 -4.64
C ALA A 87 10.73 9.29 -3.22
N ARG A 88 11.35 8.69 -2.22
CA ARG A 88 10.90 8.79 -0.82
C ARG A 88 11.16 10.19 -0.26
N GLY A 89 10.30 10.60 0.68
CA GLY A 89 10.40 11.92 1.30
C GLY A 89 9.96 13.07 0.41
N LYS A 90 9.26 12.80 -0.67
CA LYS A 90 8.85 13.82 -1.66
C LYS A 90 7.33 13.88 -1.84
N GLY A 91 6.56 13.32 -0.91
CA GLY A 91 5.09 13.38 -0.96
C GLY A 91 4.43 12.33 -1.83
N VAL A 92 5.16 11.35 -2.36
CA VAL A 92 4.60 10.30 -3.21
C VAL A 92 3.62 9.41 -2.44
N ALA A 93 3.99 8.99 -1.22
CA ALA A 93 3.11 8.15 -0.41
C ALA A 93 1.80 8.86 -0.07
N ARG A 94 1.86 10.16 0.25
CA ARG A 94 0.66 10.96 0.50
C ARG A 94 -0.25 10.98 -0.74
N TYR A 95 0.32 11.28 -1.89
CA TYR A 95 -0.43 11.31 -3.15
C TYR A 95 -1.05 9.93 -3.45
N LEU A 96 -0.29 8.87 -3.25
CA LEU A 96 -0.73 7.49 -3.48
C LEU A 96 -1.95 7.17 -2.61
N VAL A 97 -1.87 7.43 -1.31
CA VAL A 97 -2.96 7.12 -0.37
C VAL A 97 -4.20 7.97 -0.71
N GLN A 98 -4.01 9.24 -1.03
CA GLN A 98 -5.13 10.11 -1.43
C GLN A 98 -5.78 9.62 -2.72
N SER A 99 -4.99 9.15 -3.68
CA SER A 99 -5.51 8.57 -4.93
C SER A 99 -6.32 7.31 -4.66
N MET A 100 -5.83 6.45 -3.75
CA MET A 100 -6.54 5.22 -3.38
C MET A 100 -7.83 5.53 -2.61
N LEU A 101 -7.84 6.54 -1.77
CA LEU A 101 -9.05 6.98 -1.07
C LEU A 101 -10.12 7.43 -2.07
N ALA A 102 -9.73 8.22 -3.08
CA ALA A 102 -10.64 8.64 -4.14
C ALA A 102 -11.16 7.45 -4.93
N LEU A 103 -10.28 6.50 -5.25
CA LEU A 103 -10.65 5.29 -5.98
C LEU A 103 -11.66 4.45 -5.19
N ALA A 104 -11.43 4.30 -3.87
CA ALA A 104 -12.34 3.56 -3.00
C ALA A 104 -13.74 4.18 -3.01
N ARG A 105 -13.82 5.50 -2.94
CA ARG A 105 -15.11 6.20 -3.01
C ARG A 105 -15.77 6.07 -4.37
N GLU A 106 -15.02 6.33 -5.42
CA GLU A 106 -15.58 6.46 -6.78
C GLU A 106 -15.95 5.12 -7.39
N GLN A 107 -15.13 4.10 -7.22
CA GLN A 107 -15.34 2.81 -7.87
C GLN A 107 -16.05 1.79 -6.99
N PHE A 108 -15.90 1.89 -5.66
CA PHE A 108 -16.46 0.91 -4.74
C PHE A 108 -17.52 1.48 -3.82
N ALA A 109 -17.79 2.78 -3.88
CA ALA A 109 -18.70 3.45 -2.96
C ALA A 109 -18.38 3.11 -1.50
N ALA A 110 -17.10 2.98 -1.18
CA ALA A 110 -16.64 2.53 0.12
C ALA A 110 -17.01 3.52 1.22
N ARG A 111 -17.38 2.99 2.38
CA ARG A 111 -17.68 3.78 3.56
C ARG A 111 -16.45 4.04 4.39
N GLU A 112 -15.52 3.09 4.42
CA GLU A 112 -14.27 3.19 5.19
C GLU A 112 -13.11 2.71 4.35
N LEU A 113 -11.96 3.35 4.53
CA LEU A 113 -10.68 2.87 4.03
C LEU A 113 -9.83 2.43 5.22
N TRP A 114 -9.35 1.21 5.18
CA TRP A 114 -8.48 0.64 6.22
C TRP A 114 -7.06 0.56 5.69
N VAL A 115 -6.10 0.71 6.60
CA VAL A 115 -4.69 0.47 6.35
C VAL A 115 -4.09 -0.22 7.57
N SER A 116 -3.15 -1.12 7.34
CA SER A 116 -2.43 -1.81 8.42
C SER A 116 -0.96 -1.45 8.34
N CYS A 117 -0.33 -1.25 9.50
CA CYS A 117 1.06 -0.84 9.59
C CYS A 117 1.75 -1.58 10.74
N PHE A 118 2.87 -2.22 10.44
CA PHE A 118 3.66 -2.88 11.49
C PHE A 118 4.30 -1.86 12.42
N ASN A 119 4.45 -2.21 13.69
CA ASN A 119 4.95 -1.29 14.72
C ASN A 119 6.36 -0.77 14.45
N HIS A 120 7.19 -1.54 13.74
CA HIS A 120 8.56 -1.11 13.41
C HIS A 120 8.67 -0.38 12.07
N ASN A 121 7.57 -0.21 11.37
CA ASN A 121 7.50 0.67 10.19
C ASN A 121 7.18 2.09 10.64
N THR A 122 8.19 2.78 11.14
CA THR A 122 8.04 4.13 11.71
C THR A 122 7.47 5.12 10.71
N ALA A 123 7.93 5.08 9.46
CA ALA A 123 7.46 6.00 8.43
C ALA A 123 5.94 5.88 8.22
N GLY A 124 5.42 4.67 8.16
CA GLY A 124 3.98 4.44 8.01
C GLY A 124 3.18 4.89 9.24
N LEU A 125 3.68 4.55 10.45
CA LEU A 125 3.00 4.95 11.68
C LEU A 125 2.89 6.47 11.83
N LEU A 126 3.86 7.21 11.31
CA LEU A 126 3.83 8.68 11.34
C LEU A 126 2.97 9.25 10.20
N LEU A 127 2.98 8.61 9.03
CA LEU A 127 2.28 9.12 7.87
C LEU A 127 0.76 8.96 7.97
N TYR A 128 0.29 7.76 8.29
CA TYR A 128 -1.14 7.46 8.19
C TYR A 128 -2.01 8.33 9.11
N PRO A 129 -1.63 8.59 10.37
CA PRO A 129 -2.40 9.54 11.18
C PRO A 129 -2.45 10.94 10.59
N GLN A 130 -1.38 11.41 9.94
CA GLN A 130 -1.37 12.72 9.26
C GLN A 130 -2.35 12.77 8.10
N LEU A 131 -2.70 11.62 7.53
CA LEU A 131 -3.64 11.51 6.41
C LEU A 131 -5.08 11.25 6.88
N GLY A 132 -5.33 11.29 8.19
CA GLY A 132 -6.67 11.14 8.75
C GLY A 132 -7.03 9.75 9.23
N PHE A 133 -6.08 8.81 9.20
CA PHE A 133 -6.33 7.47 9.74
C PHE A 133 -6.23 7.44 11.25
N VAL A 134 -7.13 6.69 11.88
CA VAL A 134 -7.18 6.52 13.34
C VAL A 134 -7.02 5.03 13.66
N PRO A 135 -6.10 4.67 14.58
CA PRO A 135 -5.96 3.27 14.98
C PRO A 135 -7.25 2.75 15.62
N PHE A 136 -7.61 1.50 15.32
CA PHE A 136 -8.78 0.86 15.92
C PHE A 136 -8.54 -0.56 16.39
N ALA A 137 -7.44 -1.22 16.01
CA ALA A 137 -7.11 -2.56 16.45
C ALA A 137 -5.62 -2.81 16.38
N ILE A 138 -5.13 -3.73 17.21
CA ILE A 138 -3.75 -4.18 17.20
C ILE A 138 -3.76 -5.70 17.23
N GLU A 139 -2.97 -6.33 16.34
CA GLU A 139 -2.85 -7.78 16.27
C GLU A 139 -1.40 -8.19 16.37
N GLN A 140 -1.16 -9.34 17.01
CA GLN A 140 0.17 -9.93 17.00
C GLN A 140 0.41 -10.63 15.66
N ARG A 141 1.61 -10.44 15.11
CA ARG A 141 2.10 -11.12 13.92
C ARG A 141 3.52 -11.62 14.18
N ARG A 142 4.02 -12.45 13.26
CA ARG A 142 5.42 -12.89 13.27
C ARG A 142 6.15 -12.29 12.07
N ALA A 143 7.29 -11.69 12.34
CA ALA A 143 8.21 -11.27 11.29
C ALA A 143 8.92 -12.49 10.68
N PRO A 144 9.58 -12.34 9.50
CA PRO A 144 10.28 -13.47 8.86
C PRO A 144 11.33 -14.14 9.74
N ASP A 145 11.94 -13.41 10.67
CA ASP A 145 12.92 -13.95 11.61
C ASP A 145 12.29 -14.66 12.81
N GLY A 146 10.94 -14.74 12.86
CA GLY A 146 10.19 -15.36 13.94
C GLY A 146 9.88 -14.46 15.11
N SER A 147 10.38 -13.21 15.15
CA SER A 147 10.11 -12.28 16.24
C SER A 147 8.64 -11.84 16.22
N ARG A 148 8.12 -11.52 17.41
CA ARG A 148 6.78 -10.97 17.54
C ARG A 148 6.78 -9.51 17.13
N VAL A 149 5.79 -9.13 16.33
CA VAL A 149 5.56 -7.74 15.94
C VAL A 149 4.07 -7.42 16.10
N ALA A 150 3.75 -6.16 16.20
CA ALA A 150 2.38 -5.69 16.27
C ALA A 150 1.96 -5.11 14.93
N LEU A 151 0.79 -5.55 14.45
CA LEU A 151 0.15 -4.93 13.28
C LEU A 151 -0.90 -3.96 13.80
N VAL A 152 -0.71 -2.68 13.54
CA VAL A 152 -1.63 -1.61 13.93
C VAL A 152 -2.60 -1.38 12.78
N GLN A 153 -3.88 -1.61 13.03
CA GLN A 153 -4.93 -1.39 12.03
C GLN A 153 -5.53 -0.01 12.24
N MET A 154 -5.62 0.76 11.18
CA MET A 154 -6.14 2.13 11.18
C MET A 154 -7.21 2.29 10.12
N LYS A 155 -8.10 3.26 10.31
CA LYS A 155 -9.16 3.53 9.35
C LYS A 155 -9.51 5.00 9.28
N GLN A 156 -10.14 5.37 8.17
CA GLN A 156 -10.83 6.65 8.07
C GLN A 156 -12.12 6.48 7.26
N MET A 157 -13.04 7.40 7.44
CA MET A 157 -14.28 7.43 6.67
C MET A 157 -14.00 7.93 5.27
N CYS A 158 -14.70 7.35 4.29
CA CYS A 158 -14.59 7.74 2.88
C CYS A 158 -15.64 8.78 2.46
N ASN A 159 -16.44 9.27 3.37
CA ASN A 159 -17.45 10.27 3.04
C ASN A 159 -16.80 11.60 2.66
N ALA A 160 -17.42 12.29 1.74
CA ALA A 160 -16.96 13.58 1.26
C ALA A 160 -17.02 14.64 2.37
#